data_7c5cbf29ba52700f2ff4a5ba3d2be2e4
#
_entry.id   7c5cbf29ba52700f2ff4a5ba3d2be2e4
#
_cell.length_a   1.000
_cell.length_b   1.000
_cell.length_c   1.000
_cell.angle_alpha   90.00
_cell.angle_beta   90.00
_cell.angle_gamma   90.00
#
_symmetry.space_group_name_H-M   'P 1'
#
loop_
_entity.id
_entity.type
_entity.pdbx_description
1 polymer ?
#
loop_
_entity_poly.entity_id
_entity_poly.type
_entity_poly.pdbx_seq_one_letter_code
_entity_poly.pdbx_strand_id
1 'polypeptide(L)'
;ESGAVVHLQGIARDTTDEISDFMEAASAAGVDLILSSAGVSVGEYDFVKAAISTHGKIDFWRVNLRPGKPLAFGQYRTIPFFGLPGNPVSSFVTFLLFVQPAIQKMCGLVNDPSRRLSAYLQQPVQSDGRESYLRAHAHLSPDGDIHAQLAGSHQGSANLLGLVASNALLIVPSGVKSLPIGARVDLLLIGDLTNE
;
A
#
# COMPACT_ATOMS: atom_id res chain seq x y z
N GLU A 1 -8.58 -12.83 -1.32
CA GLU A 1 -7.65 -13.23 -0.23
C GLU A 1 -7.78 -12.33 1.01
N SER A 2 -8.24 -11.07 0.87
CA SER A 2 -8.46 -10.18 2.01
C SER A 2 -9.85 -10.31 2.66
N GLY A 3 -10.72 -11.19 2.13
CA GLY A 3 -12.06 -11.45 2.67
C GLY A 3 -13.16 -10.53 2.14
N ALA A 4 -12.88 -9.67 1.18
CA ALA A 4 -13.86 -8.76 0.58
C ALA A 4 -14.46 -9.32 -0.72
N VAL A 5 -15.73 -9.00 -0.96
CA VAL A 5 -16.39 -9.16 -2.26
C VAL A 5 -16.25 -7.85 -3.03
N VAL A 6 -15.71 -7.92 -4.24
CA VAL A 6 -15.39 -6.73 -5.04
C VAL A 6 -16.55 -6.41 -5.99
N HIS A 7 -17.08 -5.19 -5.87
CA HIS A 7 -18.01 -4.58 -6.82
C HIS A 7 -17.24 -3.61 -7.72
N LEU A 8 -16.89 -4.04 -8.93
CA LEU A 8 -16.16 -3.21 -9.88
C LEU A 8 -17.11 -2.22 -10.56
N GLN A 9 -16.92 -0.93 -10.31
CA GLN A 9 -17.75 0.15 -10.88
C GLN A 9 -17.27 0.57 -12.28
N GLY A 10 -16.00 0.40 -12.60
CA GLY A 10 -15.41 0.82 -13.88
C GLY A 10 -14.35 1.91 -13.71
N ILE A 11 -14.20 2.72 -14.75
CA ILE A 11 -13.20 3.81 -14.81
C ILE A 11 -13.96 5.13 -14.96
N ALA A 12 -13.86 5.99 -13.95
CA ALA A 12 -14.38 7.35 -14.00
C ALA A 12 -13.40 8.25 -14.77
N ARG A 13 -13.93 9.16 -15.59
CA ARG A 13 -13.14 10.26 -16.15
C ARG A 13 -12.79 11.26 -15.06
N ASP A 14 -11.81 12.11 -15.35
CA ASP A 14 -11.35 13.17 -14.44
C ASP A 14 -12.32 14.37 -14.44
N THR A 15 -13.56 14.13 -14.02
CA THR A 15 -14.61 15.13 -13.81
C THR A 15 -15.31 14.91 -12.49
N THR A 16 -15.66 15.99 -11.81
CA THR A 16 -16.35 15.93 -10.51
C THR A 16 -17.68 15.19 -10.61
N ASP A 17 -18.42 15.41 -11.68
CA ASP A 17 -19.76 14.84 -11.87
C ASP A 17 -19.69 13.32 -12.01
N GLU A 18 -18.81 12.81 -12.89
CA GLU A 18 -18.69 11.36 -13.09
C GLU A 18 -18.16 10.64 -11.85
N ILE A 19 -17.20 11.24 -11.15
CA ILE A 19 -16.71 10.70 -9.88
C ILE A 19 -17.83 10.70 -8.82
N SER A 20 -18.65 11.75 -8.77
CA SER A 20 -19.80 11.80 -7.87
C SER A 20 -20.84 10.73 -8.20
N ASP A 21 -21.12 10.51 -9.50
CA ASP A 21 -22.05 9.45 -9.93
C ASP A 21 -21.57 8.06 -9.50
N PHE A 22 -20.27 7.77 -9.63
CA PHE A 22 -19.68 6.51 -9.15
C PHE A 22 -19.77 6.37 -7.62
N MET A 23 -19.55 7.46 -6.88
CA MET A 23 -19.70 7.46 -5.40
C MET A 23 -21.17 7.21 -4.98
N GLU A 24 -22.12 7.85 -5.67
CA GLU A 24 -23.56 7.64 -5.42
C GLU A 24 -23.97 6.21 -5.77
N ALA A 25 -23.52 5.67 -6.90
CA ALA A 25 -23.80 4.29 -7.29
C ALA A 25 -23.24 3.28 -6.27
N ALA A 26 -22.02 3.50 -5.77
CA ALA A 26 -21.45 2.68 -4.71
C ALA A 26 -22.27 2.76 -3.41
N SER A 27 -22.67 3.97 -3.02
CA SER A 27 -23.52 4.17 -1.84
C SER A 27 -24.89 3.49 -1.98
N ALA A 28 -25.52 3.59 -3.16
CA ALA A 28 -26.79 2.94 -3.45
C ALA A 28 -26.68 1.41 -3.47
N ALA A 29 -25.54 0.86 -3.86
CA ALA A 29 -25.25 -0.57 -3.82
C ALA A 29 -25.02 -1.12 -2.40
N GLY A 30 -24.93 -0.25 -1.40
CA GLY A 30 -24.76 -0.65 0.01
C GLY A 30 -23.40 -1.26 0.30
N VAL A 31 -22.33 -0.75 -0.33
CA VAL A 31 -20.98 -1.24 -0.09
C VAL A 31 -20.46 -0.80 1.29
N ASP A 32 -19.59 -1.60 1.88
CA ASP A 32 -19.00 -1.32 3.19
C ASP A 32 -17.74 -0.45 3.10
N LEU A 33 -17.12 -0.36 1.92
CA LEU A 33 -15.89 0.40 1.69
C LEU A 33 -15.81 0.82 0.22
N ILE A 34 -15.37 2.05 -0.03
CA ILE A 34 -15.09 2.58 -1.37
C ILE A 34 -13.58 2.69 -1.56
N LEU A 35 -13.09 2.15 -2.67
CA LEU A 35 -11.68 2.20 -3.04
C LEU A 35 -11.54 2.79 -4.44
N SER A 36 -10.74 3.85 -4.60
CA SER A 36 -10.31 4.35 -5.88
C SER A 36 -8.81 4.13 -6.10
N SER A 37 -8.42 3.89 -7.34
CA SER A 37 -7.01 3.86 -7.75
C SER A 37 -6.79 4.98 -8.76
N ALA A 38 -5.75 5.80 -8.58
CA ALA A 38 -5.51 7.07 -9.25
C ALA A 38 -6.44 8.21 -8.76
N GLY A 39 -6.35 9.38 -9.37
CA GLY A 39 -7.14 10.56 -8.98
C GLY A 39 -6.67 11.24 -7.68
N VAL A 40 -5.57 10.80 -7.08
CA VAL A 40 -5.04 11.36 -5.80
C VAL A 40 -3.63 11.97 -5.95
N SER A 41 -3.19 12.23 -7.18
CA SER A 41 -1.91 12.89 -7.47
C SER A 41 -2.05 14.42 -7.49
N VAL A 42 -0.92 15.12 -7.58
CA VAL A 42 -0.79 16.57 -7.34
C VAL A 42 -1.57 17.47 -8.34
N GLY A 43 -2.19 16.92 -9.40
CA GLY A 43 -2.99 17.68 -10.39
C GLY A 43 -4.42 17.18 -10.57
N GLU A 44 -4.70 15.91 -10.22
CA GLU A 44 -6.03 15.27 -10.38
C GLU A 44 -6.82 15.27 -9.06
N TYR A 45 -6.23 15.82 -8.06
CA TYR A 45 -6.61 15.91 -6.67
C TYR A 45 -7.95 16.59 -6.43
N ASP A 46 -8.24 17.62 -7.21
CA ASP A 46 -9.38 18.49 -6.94
C ASP A 46 -10.73 17.80 -7.26
N PHE A 47 -10.79 16.92 -8.25
CA PHE A 47 -12.04 16.27 -8.65
C PHE A 47 -12.52 15.25 -7.61
N VAL A 48 -11.65 14.36 -7.14
CA VAL A 48 -11.99 13.38 -6.09
C VAL A 48 -12.33 14.09 -4.79
N LYS A 49 -11.53 15.10 -4.43
CA LYS A 49 -11.78 15.90 -3.23
C LYS A 49 -13.10 16.67 -3.34
N ALA A 50 -13.37 17.28 -4.47
CA ALA A 50 -14.62 18.00 -4.70
C ALA A 50 -15.83 17.06 -4.61
N ALA A 51 -15.77 15.90 -5.27
CA ALA A 51 -16.83 14.90 -5.24
C ALA A 51 -17.11 14.40 -3.81
N ILE A 52 -16.07 14.07 -3.05
CA ILE A 52 -16.23 13.61 -1.66
C ILE A 52 -16.78 14.72 -0.77
N SER A 53 -16.31 15.97 -0.92
CA SER A 53 -16.70 17.10 -0.06
C SER A 53 -18.18 17.45 -0.14
N THR A 54 -18.90 16.97 -1.15
CA THR A 54 -20.33 17.20 -1.30
C THR A 54 -21.14 16.43 -0.25
N HIS A 55 -20.78 15.20 0.06
CA HIS A 55 -21.51 14.30 0.96
C HIS A 55 -20.63 13.54 1.95
N GLY A 56 -19.38 13.97 2.10
CA GLY A 56 -18.40 13.30 2.94
C GLY A 56 -17.31 14.23 3.45
N LYS A 57 -16.24 13.63 3.94
CA LYS A 57 -15.05 14.37 4.38
C LYS A 57 -13.79 13.57 4.08
N ILE A 58 -12.68 14.28 3.93
CA ILE A 58 -11.35 13.69 3.85
C ILE A 58 -10.61 14.00 5.14
N ASP A 59 -10.14 12.96 5.82
CA ASP A 59 -9.43 13.09 7.09
C ASP A 59 -7.93 13.35 6.85
N PHE A 60 -7.33 12.68 5.85
CA PHE A 60 -5.98 12.99 5.40
C PHE A 60 -5.79 12.66 3.91
N TRP A 61 -4.77 13.29 3.30
CA TRP A 61 -4.49 13.17 1.86
C TRP A 61 -3.07 12.72 1.54
N ARG A 62 -2.19 12.70 2.49
CA ARG A 62 -0.78 12.29 2.30
C ARG A 62 -0.25 11.61 3.53
N VAL A 63 0.62 10.63 3.29
CA VAL A 63 1.37 9.94 4.33
C VAL A 63 2.87 10.09 4.07
N ASN A 64 3.68 10.07 5.12
CA ASN A 64 5.13 10.16 5.00
C ASN A 64 5.75 8.80 4.75
N LEU A 65 5.41 8.19 3.60
CA LEU A 65 5.75 6.84 3.22
C LEU A 65 6.43 6.78 1.85
N ARG A 66 7.25 5.76 1.61
CA ARG A 66 7.85 5.45 0.32
C ARG A 66 7.80 3.93 0.03
N PRO A 67 7.22 3.51 -1.14
CA PRO A 67 6.38 4.29 -2.04
C PRO A 67 5.00 4.53 -1.44
N GLY A 68 4.22 5.47 -2.00
CA GLY A 68 2.83 5.65 -1.58
C GLY A 68 2.52 6.96 -0.84
N LYS A 69 3.34 8.01 -1.01
CA LYS A 69 3.09 9.33 -0.40
C LYS A 69 1.69 9.89 -0.69
N PRO A 70 1.13 9.85 -1.92
CA PRO A 70 -0.28 10.15 -2.16
C PRO A 70 -1.13 9.00 -1.63
N LEU A 71 -1.95 9.25 -0.64
CA LEU A 71 -2.96 8.35 -0.10
C LEU A 71 -4.05 9.19 0.52
N ALA A 72 -5.27 9.11 -0.02
CA ALA A 72 -6.42 9.75 0.57
C ALA A 72 -7.17 8.77 1.49
N PHE A 73 -7.60 9.26 2.63
CA PHE A 73 -8.52 8.55 3.51
C PHE A 73 -9.59 9.50 4.00
N GLY A 74 -10.81 9.00 4.05
CA GLY A 74 -11.96 9.75 4.51
C GLY A 74 -13.21 8.91 4.51
N GLN A 75 -14.34 9.56 4.32
CA GLN A 75 -15.63 8.88 4.18
C GLN A 75 -16.51 9.63 3.18
N TYR A 76 -17.29 8.87 2.42
CA TYR A 76 -18.39 9.37 1.62
C TYR A 76 -19.70 8.94 2.29
N ARG A 77 -20.54 9.92 2.71
CA ARG A 77 -21.63 9.66 3.64
C ARG A 77 -21.10 8.98 4.92
N THR A 78 -21.46 7.73 5.16
CA THR A 78 -20.96 6.90 6.27
C THR A 78 -19.98 5.81 5.84
N ILE A 79 -19.66 5.73 4.55
CA ILE A 79 -18.84 4.66 3.97
C ILE A 79 -17.40 5.10 3.97
N PRO A 80 -16.46 4.35 4.58
CA PRO A 80 -15.03 4.61 4.47
C PRO A 80 -14.56 4.67 3.03
N PHE A 81 -13.70 5.63 2.72
CA PHE A 81 -13.11 5.83 1.41
C PHE A 81 -11.59 5.80 1.49
N PHE A 82 -10.96 5.05 0.58
CA PHE A 82 -9.53 5.09 0.34
C PHE A 82 -9.25 5.46 -1.12
N GLY A 83 -8.43 6.49 -1.33
CA GLY A 83 -7.87 6.84 -2.63
C GLY A 83 -6.41 6.41 -2.70
N LEU A 84 -6.11 5.42 -3.53
CA LEU A 84 -4.77 4.89 -3.70
C LEU A 84 -4.02 5.62 -4.83
N PRO A 85 -2.67 5.64 -4.78
CA PRO A 85 -1.86 6.16 -5.88
C PRO A 85 -2.16 5.44 -7.20
N GLY A 86 -2.06 6.14 -8.33
CA GLY A 86 -2.18 5.53 -9.66
C GLY A 86 -0.97 4.66 -10.04
N ASN A 87 0.19 4.86 -9.40
CA ASN A 87 1.36 4.02 -9.63
C ASN A 87 1.15 2.62 -9.00
N PRO A 88 1.25 1.52 -9.78
CA PRO A 88 0.87 0.19 -9.33
C PRO A 88 1.63 -0.31 -8.10
N VAL A 89 2.95 -0.08 -8.01
CA VAL A 89 3.74 -0.48 -6.85
C VAL A 89 3.34 0.31 -5.61
N SER A 90 3.09 1.61 -5.77
CA SER A 90 2.62 2.45 -4.67
C SER A 90 1.21 2.04 -4.21
N SER A 91 0.32 1.78 -5.16
CA SER A 91 -1.04 1.30 -4.91
C SER A 91 -1.03 -0.03 -4.14
N PHE A 92 -0.20 -0.98 -4.57
CA PHE A 92 -0.06 -2.27 -3.90
C PHE A 92 0.45 -2.11 -2.45
N VAL A 93 1.52 -1.34 -2.24
CA VAL A 93 2.07 -1.12 -0.90
C VAL A 93 1.06 -0.42 0.00
N THR A 94 0.40 0.64 -0.47
CA THR A 94 -0.62 1.34 0.33
C THR A 94 -1.85 0.48 0.59
N PHE A 95 -2.25 -0.38 -0.36
CA PHE A 95 -3.30 -1.37 -0.13
C PHE A 95 -2.94 -2.31 1.03
N LEU A 96 -1.75 -2.91 1.01
CA LEU A 96 -1.31 -3.83 2.06
C LEU A 96 -1.23 -3.17 3.44
N LEU A 97 -0.82 -1.91 3.50
CA LEU A 97 -0.59 -1.23 4.76
C LEU A 97 -1.84 -0.61 5.38
N PHE A 98 -2.83 -0.22 4.56
CA PHE A 98 -3.99 0.54 5.02
C PHE A 98 -5.32 -0.13 4.71
N VAL A 99 -5.52 -0.56 3.47
CA VAL A 99 -6.82 -1.09 3.03
C VAL A 99 -7.03 -2.52 3.51
N GLN A 100 -6.04 -3.39 3.36
CA GLN A 100 -6.13 -4.78 3.79
C GLN A 100 -6.39 -4.89 5.31
N PRO A 101 -5.67 -4.19 6.20
CA PRO A 101 -5.98 -4.18 7.63
C PRO A 101 -7.36 -3.62 7.95
N ALA A 102 -7.84 -2.61 7.20
CA ALA A 102 -9.19 -2.07 7.38
C ALA A 102 -10.25 -3.13 7.03
N ILE A 103 -10.11 -3.81 5.88
CA ILE A 103 -11.01 -4.91 5.48
C ILE A 103 -10.99 -6.02 6.53
N GLN A 104 -9.82 -6.46 6.96
CA GLN A 104 -9.67 -7.50 7.99
C GLN A 104 -10.39 -7.12 9.28
N LYS A 105 -10.22 -5.87 9.72
CA LYS A 105 -10.91 -5.36 10.91
C LYS A 105 -12.43 -5.32 10.72
N MET A 106 -12.92 -4.93 9.55
CA MET A 106 -14.35 -4.95 9.22
C MET A 106 -14.92 -6.38 9.21
N CYS A 107 -14.13 -7.36 8.80
CA CYS A 107 -14.47 -8.78 8.87
C CYS A 107 -14.33 -9.38 10.28
N GLY A 108 -13.96 -8.61 11.30
CA GLY A 108 -13.76 -9.09 12.66
C GLY A 108 -12.46 -9.88 12.86
N LEU A 109 -11.54 -9.84 11.89
CA LEU A 109 -10.24 -10.49 11.98
C LEU A 109 -9.28 -9.62 12.78
N VAL A 110 -8.50 -10.26 13.64
CA VAL A 110 -7.38 -9.60 14.31
C VAL A 110 -6.21 -9.52 13.32
N ASN A 111 -5.50 -8.39 13.29
CA ASN A 111 -4.29 -8.25 12.48
C ASN A 111 -3.35 -9.43 12.75
N ASP A 112 -2.94 -10.11 11.68
CA ASP A 112 -2.00 -11.22 11.77
C ASP A 112 -0.56 -10.68 11.83
N PRO A 113 0.10 -10.73 13.00
CA PRO A 113 1.48 -10.31 13.13
C PRO A 113 2.46 -11.26 12.43
N SER A 114 2.03 -12.47 12.03
CA SER A 114 2.88 -13.49 11.42
C SER A 114 3.51 -13.07 10.10
N ARG A 115 2.94 -12.07 9.42
CA ARG A 115 3.53 -11.51 8.20
C ARG A 115 4.74 -10.59 8.45
N ARG A 116 5.00 -10.18 9.69
CA ARG A 116 6.19 -9.39 10.04
C ARG A 116 7.27 -10.29 10.58
N LEU A 117 8.40 -10.32 9.93
CA LEU A 117 9.57 -11.11 10.30
C LEU A 117 10.79 -10.22 10.41
N SER A 118 11.80 -10.69 11.15
CA SER A 118 13.10 -10.04 11.23
C SER A 118 14.09 -10.81 10.36
N ALA A 119 14.93 -10.09 9.61
CA ALA A 119 15.94 -10.69 8.74
C ALA A 119 17.27 -9.95 8.82
N TYR A 120 18.33 -10.60 8.35
CA TYR A 120 19.64 -10.00 8.18
C TYR A 120 19.85 -9.54 6.74
N LEU A 121 20.32 -8.30 6.57
CA LEU A 121 20.60 -7.74 5.24
C LEU A 121 21.83 -8.38 4.60
N GLN A 122 21.69 -8.81 3.33
CA GLN A 122 22.81 -9.32 2.53
C GLN A 122 23.52 -8.23 1.71
N GLN A 123 23.00 -7.01 1.71
CA GLN A 123 23.60 -5.87 1.00
C GLN A 123 23.27 -4.56 1.74
N PRO A 124 24.05 -3.48 1.55
CA PRO A 124 23.70 -2.19 2.15
C PRO A 124 22.46 -1.60 1.47
N VAL A 125 21.65 -0.89 2.26
CA VAL A 125 20.40 -0.24 1.80
C VAL A 125 20.49 1.26 2.02
N GLN A 126 20.07 2.05 1.04
CA GLN A 126 19.93 3.50 1.13
C GLN A 126 18.46 3.92 1.11
N SER A 127 18.12 4.92 1.91
CA SER A 127 16.79 5.52 1.99
C SER A 127 16.88 7.05 2.00
N ASP A 128 15.77 7.70 1.70
CA ASP A 128 15.66 9.17 1.76
C ASP A 128 15.24 9.70 3.14
N GLY A 129 15.14 8.81 4.14
CA GLY A 129 14.77 9.12 5.51
C GLY A 129 13.27 9.07 5.79
N ARG A 130 12.43 8.81 4.79
CA ARG A 130 11.03 8.43 5.02
C ARG A 130 10.94 6.96 5.42
N GLU A 131 9.89 6.59 6.14
CA GLU A 131 9.57 5.18 6.30
C GLU A 131 9.40 4.54 4.93
N SER A 132 10.22 3.53 4.63
CA SER A 132 10.31 2.98 3.28
C SER A 132 10.04 1.48 3.29
N TYR A 133 9.23 1.06 2.33
CA TYR A 133 8.87 -0.34 2.07
C TYR A 133 9.50 -0.73 0.73
N LEU A 134 10.67 -1.34 0.80
CA LEU A 134 11.47 -1.66 -0.38
C LEU A 134 11.24 -3.12 -0.77
N ARG A 135 11.07 -3.36 -2.06
CA ARG A 135 10.88 -4.72 -2.58
C ARG A 135 12.12 -5.55 -2.31
N ALA A 136 11.92 -6.70 -1.70
CA ALA A 136 12.98 -7.59 -1.27
C ALA A 136 12.66 -9.05 -1.61
N HIS A 137 13.70 -9.82 -1.71
CA HIS A 137 13.67 -11.26 -1.70
C HIS A 137 14.18 -11.75 -0.33
N ALA A 138 13.37 -12.51 0.39
CA ALA A 138 13.71 -13.09 1.66
C ALA A 138 13.77 -14.62 1.53
N HIS A 139 14.75 -15.22 2.16
CA HIS A 139 14.92 -16.68 2.18
C HIS A 139 15.38 -17.15 3.56
N LEU A 140 15.10 -18.41 3.83
CA LEU A 140 15.55 -19.10 5.03
C LEU A 140 16.91 -19.75 4.75
N SER A 141 17.91 -19.44 5.56
CA SER A 141 19.22 -20.08 5.48
C SER A 141 19.22 -21.47 6.15
N PRO A 142 20.18 -22.35 5.84
CA PRO A 142 20.32 -23.65 6.51
C PRO A 142 20.44 -23.56 8.04
N ASP A 143 20.97 -22.46 8.56
CA ASP A 143 21.14 -22.20 10.01
C ASP A 143 19.83 -21.73 10.68
N GLY A 144 18.76 -21.54 9.92
CA GLY A 144 17.45 -21.10 10.41
C GLY A 144 17.28 -19.59 10.51
N ASP A 145 18.26 -18.82 10.07
CA ASP A 145 18.16 -17.36 9.98
C ASP A 145 17.46 -16.92 8.69
N ILE A 146 16.72 -15.82 8.78
CA ILE A 146 16.12 -15.20 7.57
C ILE A 146 17.08 -14.14 7.05
N HIS A 147 17.38 -14.23 5.76
CA HIS A 147 18.19 -13.27 5.04
C HIS A 147 17.35 -12.53 4.02
N ALA A 148 17.68 -11.26 3.75
CA ALA A 148 16.98 -10.42 2.82
C ALA A 148 17.93 -9.60 1.94
N GLN A 149 17.58 -9.50 0.66
CA GLN A 149 18.24 -8.62 -0.31
C GLN A 149 17.19 -7.85 -1.11
N LEU A 150 17.55 -6.68 -1.63
CA LEU A 150 16.62 -5.91 -2.47
C LEU A 150 16.34 -6.66 -3.79
N ALA A 151 15.08 -6.70 -4.18
CA ALA A 151 14.66 -7.24 -5.46
C ALA A 151 14.98 -6.23 -6.58
N GLY A 152 16.00 -6.55 -7.37
CA GLY A 152 16.46 -5.72 -8.47
C GLY A 152 17.28 -4.49 -8.06
N SER A 153 17.97 -3.88 -9.04
CA SER A 153 18.84 -2.73 -8.82
C SER A 153 18.11 -1.39 -8.61
N HIS A 154 16.84 -1.31 -9.01
CA HIS A 154 16.07 -0.07 -9.00
C HIS A 154 14.78 -0.24 -8.21
N GLN A 155 14.66 0.49 -7.10
CA GLN A 155 13.48 0.53 -6.23
C GLN A 155 12.43 1.58 -6.68
N GLY A 156 12.53 2.06 -7.93
CA GLY A 156 11.54 2.98 -8.50
C GLY A 156 10.14 2.38 -8.56
N SER A 157 9.12 3.17 -8.22
CA SER A 157 7.73 2.72 -8.13
C SER A 157 7.10 2.30 -9.47
N ALA A 158 7.74 2.62 -10.60
CA ALA A 158 7.29 2.18 -11.92
C ALA A 158 7.76 0.75 -12.30
N ASN A 159 8.65 0.14 -11.53
CA ASN A 159 9.19 -1.18 -11.84
C ASN A 159 8.33 -2.30 -11.27
N LEU A 160 7.33 -2.76 -12.03
CA LEU A 160 6.44 -3.88 -11.68
C LEU A 160 7.17 -5.23 -11.65
N LEU A 161 8.16 -5.45 -12.51
CA LEU A 161 8.91 -6.71 -12.53
C LEU A 161 9.62 -6.96 -11.20
N GLY A 162 10.14 -5.90 -10.58
CA GLY A 162 10.72 -6.01 -9.24
C GLY A 162 9.70 -6.39 -8.15
N LEU A 163 8.40 -6.13 -8.34
CA LEU A 163 7.37 -6.57 -7.42
C LEU A 163 7.07 -8.06 -7.60
N VAL A 164 6.99 -8.52 -8.84
CA VAL A 164 6.78 -9.95 -9.15
C VAL A 164 7.93 -10.82 -8.64
N ALA A 165 9.16 -10.30 -8.69
CA ALA A 165 10.35 -11.00 -8.21
C ALA A 165 10.56 -10.90 -6.69
N SER A 166 9.66 -10.24 -5.95
CA SER A 166 9.78 -10.08 -4.49
C SER A 166 8.76 -10.94 -3.75
N ASN A 167 9.18 -11.47 -2.59
CA ASN A 167 8.29 -12.14 -1.66
C ASN A 167 8.17 -11.38 -0.31
N ALA A 168 8.87 -10.26 -0.19
CA ALA A 168 8.84 -9.43 1.00
C ALA A 168 8.98 -7.94 0.67
N LEU A 169 8.51 -7.09 1.57
CA LEU A 169 8.83 -5.67 1.65
C LEU A 169 9.74 -5.45 2.85
N LEU A 170 10.96 -4.96 2.58
CA LEU A 170 11.93 -4.57 3.60
C LEU A 170 11.55 -3.20 4.16
N ILE A 171 11.45 -3.10 5.48
CA ILE A 171 11.02 -1.90 6.17
C ILE A 171 12.25 -1.12 6.63
N VAL A 172 12.42 0.11 6.11
CA VAL A 172 13.41 1.06 6.62
C VAL A 172 12.67 2.09 7.46
N PRO A 173 12.93 2.18 8.77
CA PRO A 173 12.23 3.12 9.65
C PRO A 173 12.44 4.59 9.25
N SER A 174 11.48 5.43 9.62
CA SER A 174 11.60 6.88 9.44
C SER A 174 12.84 7.43 10.17
N GLY A 175 13.56 8.36 9.53
CA GLY A 175 14.81 8.92 10.05
C GLY A 175 16.06 8.14 9.65
N VAL A 176 15.93 6.88 9.24
CA VAL A 176 17.07 6.04 8.83
C VAL A 176 17.38 6.29 7.35
N LYS A 177 18.62 6.70 7.05
CA LYS A 177 19.06 7.00 5.67
C LYS A 177 19.92 5.89 5.08
N SER A 178 20.53 5.04 5.90
CA SER A 178 21.33 3.90 5.44
C SER A 178 21.33 2.77 6.44
N LEU A 179 21.41 1.55 5.93
CA LEU A 179 21.57 0.33 6.71
C LEU A 179 22.75 -0.45 6.14
N PRO A 180 23.71 -0.88 6.96
CA PRO A 180 24.85 -1.67 6.50
C PRO A 180 24.44 -3.12 6.20
N ILE A 181 25.28 -3.84 5.47
CA ILE A 181 25.21 -5.30 5.37
C ILE A 181 25.23 -5.93 6.75
N GLY A 182 24.47 -7.00 6.98
CA GLY A 182 24.33 -7.67 8.26
C GLY A 182 23.41 -6.95 9.27
N ALA A 183 22.89 -5.77 8.93
CA ALA A 183 21.89 -5.11 9.80
C ALA A 183 20.62 -5.96 9.92
N ARG A 184 20.07 -6.01 11.15
CA ARG A 184 18.77 -6.61 11.39
C ARG A 184 17.66 -5.65 10.97
N VAL A 185 16.72 -6.13 10.18
CA VAL A 185 15.63 -5.34 9.62
C VAL A 185 14.31 -6.08 9.75
N ASP A 186 13.22 -5.32 9.75
CA ASP A 186 11.89 -5.89 9.67
C ASP A 186 11.47 -6.07 8.21
N LEU A 187 10.75 -7.15 7.96
CA LEU A 187 10.13 -7.50 6.69
C LEU A 187 8.61 -7.61 6.86
N LEU A 188 7.88 -7.23 5.83
CA LEU A 188 6.49 -7.60 5.63
C LEU A 188 6.44 -8.63 4.50
N LEU A 189 6.04 -9.87 4.80
CA LEU A 189 5.89 -10.90 3.78
C LEU A 189 4.71 -10.59 2.86
N ILE A 190 4.94 -10.75 1.55
CA ILE A 190 3.94 -10.64 0.49
C ILE A 190 3.83 -11.93 -0.34
N GLY A 191 4.65 -12.91 -0.05
CA GLY A 191 4.69 -14.25 -0.61
C GLY A 191 5.34 -15.21 0.38
N ASP A 192 5.56 -16.44 -0.04
CA ASP A 192 6.20 -17.46 0.78
C ASP A 192 7.72 -17.24 0.88
N LEU A 193 8.30 -17.62 2.02
CA LEU A 193 9.74 -17.70 2.14
C LEU A 193 10.27 -18.81 1.24
N THR A 194 11.36 -18.53 0.53
CA THR A 194 12.09 -19.55 -0.21
C THR A 194 13.17 -20.17 0.67
N ASN A 195 13.56 -21.40 0.40
CA ASN A 195 14.76 -22.01 0.97
C ASN A 195 15.96 -21.67 0.07
N GLU A 196 17.14 -21.50 0.67
CA GLU A 196 18.39 -21.34 -0.04
C GLU A 196 18.81 -22.59 -0.80
#